data_188c2a66fcca233a3838e096ed277399
#
_entry.id   188c2a66fcca233a3838e096ed277399
#
_cell.length_a   1.000
_cell.length_b   1.000
_cell.length_c   1.000
_cell.angle_alpha   90.00
_cell.angle_beta   90.00
_cell.angle_gamma   90.00
#
_symmetry.space_group_name_H-M   'P 1'
#
loop_
_entity.id
_entity.type
_entity.pdbx_description
1 polymer ?
#
loop_
_entity_poly.entity_id
_entity_poly.type
_entity_poly.pdbx_seq_one_letter_code
_entity_poly.pdbx_strand_id
1 'polypeptide(L)'
;MNDDRIILDNVSRFYGEVLGVNGVTLSIPPGVTSLVGPNGSGKTTLMNLITGLVRPSRGRISVLGVEPSQPQRLFRFVGYSTQFDAFPKGLTGSQFIYCFLRFSGRPAAECRKLTTRAIEQVGLVEAADRKVAAYSKGMRQRIRLAQAIAPDPRVLILDEPLNGLDPLVRSETIALFKRYAAEGRHVVVSSHVLHEVDMISDRVVLMSGGYVVAEGPIRGVRSEIQEERPMQFLVRCRQPNLLASRAFELDHVVEARLLPDSEGVLVKTRDADAFCRALNHLALAGIDIEGVVPADDNVHSVYAYLIGSEEATK
;
A
#
# COMPACT_ATOMS: atom_id res chain seq x y z
N MET A 1 -10.74 27.49 3.89
CA MET A 1 -9.86 26.33 4.08
C MET A 1 -10.53 25.13 3.40
N ASN A 2 -9.81 24.37 2.61
CA ASN A 2 -10.40 23.27 1.85
C ASN A 2 -10.81 22.14 2.82
N ASP A 3 -12.08 22.11 3.21
CA ASP A 3 -12.64 21.10 4.14
C ASP A 3 -12.71 19.68 3.56
N ASP A 4 -12.09 19.45 2.39
CA ASP A 4 -12.10 18.17 1.68
C ASP A 4 -10.72 17.50 1.60
N ARG A 5 -9.88 17.70 2.63
CA ARG A 5 -8.54 17.08 2.72
C ARG A 5 -8.27 16.55 4.11
N ILE A 6 -7.37 15.55 4.18
CA ILE A 6 -6.75 15.15 5.43
C ILE A 6 -5.47 15.96 5.56
N ILE A 7 -5.36 16.78 6.60
CA ILE A 7 -4.24 17.71 6.80
C ILE A 7 -3.53 17.34 8.11
N LEU A 8 -2.23 17.17 8.01
CA LEU A 8 -1.32 17.06 9.15
C LEU A 8 -0.37 18.25 9.11
N ASP A 9 -0.22 18.95 10.22
CA ASP A 9 0.63 20.12 10.36
C ASP A 9 1.63 19.90 11.49
N ASN A 10 2.90 19.67 11.12
CA ASN A 10 4.04 19.43 12.01
C ASN A 10 3.77 18.38 13.10
N VAL A 11 3.18 17.26 12.70
CA VAL A 11 2.68 16.22 13.62
C VAL A 11 3.81 15.32 14.08
N SER A 12 3.95 15.18 15.41
CA SER A 12 4.87 14.23 16.03
C SER A 12 4.15 13.36 17.07
N ARG A 13 4.57 12.09 17.17
CA ARG A 13 4.10 11.17 18.21
C ARG A 13 5.26 10.37 18.77
N PHE A 14 5.42 10.46 20.09
CA PHE A 14 6.38 9.69 20.88
C PHE A 14 5.64 8.72 21.81
N TYR A 15 6.17 7.52 21.98
CA TYR A 15 5.74 6.49 22.92
C TYR A 15 6.86 6.33 23.98
N GLY A 16 6.85 7.20 24.98
CA GLY A 16 8.02 7.34 25.85
C GLY A 16 9.23 7.84 25.05
N GLU A 17 10.32 7.07 25.05
CA GLU A 17 11.54 7.36 24.28
C GLU A 17 11.47 6.86 22.81
N VAL A 18 10.48 6.07 22.49
CA VAL A 18 10.33 5.51 21.13
C VAL A 18 9.63 6.50 20.22
N LEU A 19 10.28 6.83 19.10
CA LEU A 19 9.69 7.66 18.04
C LEU A 19 8.70 6.86 17.22
N GLY A 20 7.45 7.35 17.16
CA GLY A 20 6.44 6.84 16.24
C GLY A 20 6.46 7.58 14.90
N VAL A 21 6.25 8.91 14.93
CA VAL A 21 6.39 9.82 13.77
C VAL A 21 6.91 11.18 14.25
N ASN A 22 7.62 11.92 13.40
CA ASN A 22 8.18 13.22 13.75
C ASN A 22 8.04 14.26 12.63
N GLY A 23 7.50 15.43 13.00
CA GLY A 23 7.43 16.61 12.15
C GLY A 23 6.65 16.39 10.83
N VAL A 24 5.68 15.46 10.81
CA VAL A 24 4.94 15.14 9.59
C VAL A 24 4.02 16.30 9.20
N THR A 25 4.30 16.90 8.04
CA THR A 25 3.43 17.88 7.39
C THR A 25 2.98 17.28 6.06
N LEU A 26 1.67 17.00 5.92
CA LEU A 26 1.12 16.23 4.82
C LEU A 26 -0.29 16.69 4.50
N SER A 27 -0.65 16.72 3.22
CA SER A 27 -2.01 17.04 2.76
C SER A 27 -2.50 15.98 1.77
N ILE A 28 -3.39 15.10 2.23
CA ILE A 28 -3.94 13.99 1.45
C ILE A 28 -5.24 14.43 0.79
N PRO A 29 -5.30 14.50 -0.56
CA PRO A 29 -6.52 14.79 -1.31
C PRO A 29 -7.43 13.55 -1.42
N PRO A 30 -8.67 13.68 -1.97
CA PRO A 30 -9.45 12.56 -2.45
C PRO A 30 -8.65 11.70 -3.46
N GLY A 31 -8.98 10.41 -3.53
CA GLY A 31 -8.25 9.43 -4.33
C GLY A 31 -7.59 8.35 -3.47
N VAL A 32 -6.76 7.52 -4.08
CA VAL A 32 -5.99 6.50 -3.36
C VAL A 32 -4.59 7.01 -3.05
N THR A 33 -4.26 7.07 -1.76
CA THR A 33 -2.92 7.41 -1.27
C THR A 33 -2.32 6.21 -0.54
N SER A 34 -1.16 5.73 -0.96
CA SER A 34 -0.44 4.68 -0.26
C SER A 34 0.65 5.22 0.65
N LEU A 35 0.64 4.75 1.90
CA LEU A 35 1.74 4.91 2.85
C LEU A 35 2.71 3.74 2.68
N VAL A 36 3.92 4.01 2.28
CA VAL A 36 4.92 2.99 1.93
C VAL A 36 6.15 3.11 2.82
N GLY A 37 6.68 2.00 3.25
CA GLY A 37 7.89 1.94 4.08
C GLY A 37 7.99 0.59 4.82
N PRO A 38 9.16 0.26 5.38
CA PRO A 38 9.35 -0.97 6.13
C PRO A 38 8.53 -1.01 7.41
N ASN A 39 8.60 -2.15 8.07
CA ASN A 39 8.05 -2.28 9.42
C ASN A 39 8.77 -1.31 10.37
N GLY A 40 8.00 -0.64 11.23
CA GLY A 40 8.53 0.37 12.13
C GLY A 40 8.71 1.78 11.54
N SER A 41 8.45 2.01 10.24
CA SER A 41 8.57 3.34 9.63
C SER A 41 7.54 4.38 10.10
N GLY A 42 6.53 3.98 10.89
CA GLY A 42 5.53 4.90 11.43
C GLY A 42 4.16 4.87 10.73
N LYS A 43 3.93 4.02 9.70
CA LYS A 43 2.66 3.95 8.94
C LYS A 43 1.44 3.75 9.84
N THR A 44 1.45 2.71 10.66
CA THR A 44 0.36 2.41 11.61
C THR A 44 0.18 3.54 12.64
N THR A 45 1.26 4.17 13.11
CA THR A 45 1.19 5.33 13.99
C THR A 45 0.49 6.50 13.30
N LEU A 46 0.84 6.80 12.05
CA LEU A 46 0.21 7.86 11.27
C LEU A 46 -1.28 7.59 11.05
N MET A 47 -1.65 6.36 10.69
CA MET A 47 -3.06 5.95 10.56
C MET A 47 -3.83 6.07 11.89
N ASN A 48 -3.23 5.65 13.00
CA ASN A 48 -3.84 5.78 14.33
C ASN A 48 -4.01 7.25 14.76
N LEU A 49 -3.13 8.13 14.34
CA LEU A 49 -3.24 9.59 14.55
C LEU A 49 -4.40 10.17 13.73
N ILE A 50 -4.51 9.83 12.44
CA ILE A 50 -5.59 10.29 11.56
C ILE A 50 -6.96 9.79 12.06
N THR A 51 -7.02 8.57 12.57
CA THR A 51 -8.27 7.98 13.11
C THR A 51 -8.59 8.40 14.55
N GLY A 52 -7.68 9.14 15.21
CA GLY A 52 -7.88 9.60 16.59
C GLY A 52 -7.73 8.50 17.65
N LEU A 53 -7.27 7.30 17.30
CA LEU A 53 -6.94 6.24 18.27
C LEU A 53 -5.74 6.62 19.13
N VAL A 54 -4.87 7.48 18.60
CA VAL A 54 -3.73 8.03 19.31
C VAL A 54 -3.73 9.56 19.12
N ARG A 55 -3.43 10.30 20.19
CA ARG A 55 -3.29 11.76 20.11
C ARG A 55 -1.87 12.15 19.70
N PRO A 56 -1.67 13.20 18.91
CA PRO A 56 -0.35 13.72 18.61
C PRO A 56 0.32 14.24 19.88
N SER A 57 1.65 14.09 19.97
CA SER A 57 2.45 14.73 21.03
C SER A 57 2.72 16.20 20.67
N ARG A 58 2.80 16.51 19.37
CA ARG A 58 2.94 17.88 18.81
C ARG A 58 2.21 17.97 17.49
N GLY A 59 1.90 19.20 17.08
CA GLY A 59 1.23 19.49 15.80
C GLY A 59 -0.29 19.32 15.86
N ARG A 60 -0.93 19.45 14.70
CA ARG A 60 -2.39 19.41 14.56
C ARG A 60 -2.79 18.50 13.40
N ILE A 61 -3.96 17.89 13.52
CA ILE A 61 -4.53 17.02 12.48
C ILE A 61 -5.97 17.47 12.25
N SER A 62 -6.34 17.58 10.98
CA SER A 62 -7.72 17.82 10.54
C SER A 62 -8.10 16.79 9.47
N VAL A 63 -9.21 16.10 9.68
CA VAL A 63 -9.77 15.14 8.72
C VAL A 63 -11.10 15.70 8.23
N LEU A 64 -11.13 16.19 6.99
CA LEU A 64 -12.28 16.87 6.40
C LEU A 64 -12.87 17.96 7.32
N GLY A 65 -11.99 18.80 7.92
CA GLY A 65 -12.38 19.87 8.83
C GLY A 65 -12.70 19.42 10.26
N VAL A 66 -12.56 18.13 10.59
CA VAL A 66 -12.81 17.58 11.94
C VAL A 66 -11.50 17.18 12.59
N GLU A 67 -11.24 17.63 13.81
CA GLU A 67 -10.11 17.14 14.59
C GLU A 67 -10.34 15.72 15.08
N PRO A 68 -9.34 14.81 14.98
CA PRO A 68 -9.46 13.42 15.45
C PRO A 68 -9.75 13.28 16.95
N SER A 69 -9.54 14.33 17.73
CA SER A 69 -9.94 14.41 19.14
C SER A 69 -11.46 14.41 19.36
N GLN A 70 -12.26 14.52 18.30
CA GLN A 70 -13.72 14.51 18.28
C GLN A 70 -14.29 13.22 17.68
N PRO A 71 -14.17 12.04 18.38
CA PRO A 71 -14.46 10.73 17.80
C PRO A 71 -15.92 10.57 17.35
N GLN A 72 -16.89 11.18 18.07
CA GLN A 72 -18.31 11.11 17.71
C GLN A 72 -18.63 11.79 16.36
N ARG A 73 -17.85 12.79 15.95
CA ARG A 73 -17.96 13.43 14.65
C ARG A 73 -17.15 12.69 13.60
N LEU A 74 -15.93 12.28 13.95
CA LEU A 74 -14.99 11.63 13.05
C LEU A 74 -15.53 10.28 12.54
N PHE A 75 -15.99 9.39 13.43
CA PHE A 75 -16.45 8.05 13.05
C PHE A 75 -17.78 8.01 12.29
N ARG A 76 -18.41 9.17 12.03
CA ARG A 76 -19.55 9.24 11.11
C ARG A 76 -19.14 9.08 9.64
N PHE A 77 -17.87 9.38 9.32
CA PHE A 77 -17.38 9.38 7.93
C PHE A 77 -16.00 8.73 7.76
N VAL A 78 -15.40 8.21 8.82
CA VAL A 78 -14.13 7.45 8.77
C VAL A 78 -14.40 5.99 9.03
N GLY A 79 -13.90 5.12 8.13
CA GLY A 79 -13.80 3.68 8.32
C GLY A 79 -12.34 3.28 8.48
N TYR A 80 -12.05 2.37 9.41
CA TYR A 80 -10.68 1.92 9.68
C TYR A 80 -10.59 0.41 9.76
N SER A 81 -9.67 -0.18 9.02
CA SER A 81 -9.26 -1.58 9.12
C SER A 81 -7.84 -1.66 9.66
N THR A 82 -7.68 -2.18 10.86
CA THR A 82 -6.38 -2.38 11.51
C THR A 82 -5.74 -3.69 11.10
N GLN A 83 -4.42 -3.82 11.33
CA GLN A 83 -3.68 -5.06 11.09
C GLN A 83 -4.00 -6.17 12.12
N PHE A 84 -4.62 -5.84 13.27
CA PHE A 84 -4.87 -6.81 14.35
C PHE A 84 -5.89 -7.88 13.97
N ASP A 85 -5.55 -9.14 14.23
CA ASP A 85 -6.37 -10.34 13.92
C ASP A 85 -7.23 -10.79 15.12
N ALA A 86 -7.67 -9.83 15.93
CA ALA A 86 -8.52 -10.10 17.08
C ALA A 86 -10.00 -9.88 16.75
N PHE A 87 -10.79 -10.96 16.82
CA PHE A 87 -12.24 -10.91 16.67
C PHE A 87 -12.96 -11.37 17.95
N PRO A 88 -14.12 -10.80 18.28
CA PRO A 88 -14.95 -11.31 19.36
C PRO A 88 -15.31 -12.78 19.15
N LYS A 89 -15.09 -13.60 20.20
CA LYS A 89 -15.39 -15.03 20.11
C LYS A 89 -16.89 -15.29 19.91
N GLY A 90 -17.20 -16.25 19.08
CA GLY A 90 -18.56 -16.77 18.92
C GLY A 90 -19.44 -16.05 17.91
N LEU A 91 -19.05 -14.88 17.40
CA LEU A 91 -19.85 -14.15 16.42
C LEU A 91 -19.68 -14.73 15.01
N THR A 92 -20.76 -14.71 14.23
CA THR A 92 -20.73 -14.93 12.77
C THR A 92 -20.24 -13.64 12.07
N GLY A 93 -19.88 -13.72 10.77
CA GLY A 93 -19.53 -12.57 9.99
C GLY A 93 -20.62 -11.49 9.97
N SER A 94 -21.87 -11.90 9.75
CA SER A 94 -23.04 -11.01 9.78
C SER A 94 -23.23 -10.36 11.15
N GLN A 95 -23.13 -11.14 12.22
CA GLN A 95 -23.26 -10.62 13.58
C GLN A 95 -22.16 -9.63 13.94
N PHE A 96 -20.93 -9.91 13.52
CA PHE A 96 -19.78 -9.03 13.78
C PHE A 96 -20.00 -7.64 13.15
N ILE A 97 -20.33 -7.57 11.86
CA ILE A 97 -20.59 -6.29 11.17
C ILE A 97 -21.82 -5.59 11.76
N TYR A 98 -22.89 -6.33 11.98
CA TYR A 98 -24.12 -5.78 12.57
C TYR A 98 -23.88 -5.15 13.95
N CYS A 99 -23.19 -5.85 14.85
CA CYS A 99 -22.85 -5.32 16.17
C CYS A 99 -22.01 -4.06 16.08
N PHE A 100 -20.98 -4.04 15.19
CA PHE A 100 -20.15 -2.86 14.98
C PHE A 100 -20.99 -1.64 14.55
N LEU A 101 -21.92 -1.80 13.61
CA LEU A 101 -22.83 -0.75 13.17
C LEU A 101 -23.80 -0.31 14.30
N ARG A 102 -24.26 -1.24 15.13
CA ARG A 102 -25.10 -0.92 16.29
C ARG A 102 -24.36 -0.07 17.33
N PHE A 103 -23.07 -0.37 17.59
CA PHE A 103 -22.24 0.46 18.47
C PHE A 103 -22.04 1.89 17.95
N SER A 104 -22.10 2.11 16.63
CA SER A 104 -22.06 3.46 16.07
C SER A 104 -23.38 4.24 16.19
N GLY A 105 -24.40 3.67 16.88
CA GLY A 105 -25.69 4.33 17.17
C GLY A 105 -26.72 4.26 16.04
N ARG A 106 -26.49 3.48 14.98
CA ARG A 106 -27.41 3.38 13.83
C ARG A 106 -28.67 2.54 14.16
N PRO A 107 -29.82 2.87 13.54
CA PRO A 107 -31.04 2.08 13.68
C PRO A 107 -30.87 0.63 13.21
N ALA A 108 -31.56 -0.32 13.85
CA ALA A 108 -31.44 -1.74 13.54
C ALA A 108 -31.74 -2.11 12.08
N ALA A 109 -32.73 -1.46 11.47
CA ALA A 109 -33.09 -1.67 10.08
C ALA A 109 -31.97 -1.24 9.11
N GLU A 110 -31.35 -0.09 9.36
CA GLU A 110 -30.21 0.41 8.61
C GLU A 110 -28.99 -0.50 8.78
N CYS A 111 -28.70 -0.94 10.01
CA CYS A 111 -27.60 -1.86 10.28
C CYS A 111 -27.73 -3.17 9.50
N ARG A 112 -28.92 -3.76 9.41
CA ARG A 112 -29.15 -4.96 8.61
C ARG A 112 -28.80 -4.72 7.13
N LYS A 113 -29.33 -3.65 6.53
CA LYS A 113 -29.07 -3.29 5.14
C LYS A 113 -27.59 -3.08 4.85
N LEU A 114 -26.90 -2.32 5.70
CA LEU A 114 -25.48 -2.04 5.55
C LEU A 114 -24.61 -3.28 5.77
N THR A 115 -24.99 -4.18 6.70
CA THR A 115 -24.32 -5.47 6.91
C THR A 115 -24.34 -6.31 5.66
N THR A 116 -25.52 -6.53 5.06
CA THR A 116 -25.68 -7.32 3.83
C THR A 116 -24.82 -6.72 2.71
N ARG A 117 -24.95 -5.41 2.46
CA ARG A 117 -24.17 -4.71 1.44
C ARG A 117 -22.64 -4.85 1.63
N ALA A 118 -22.16 -4.69 2.86
CA ALA A 118 -20.71 -4.78 3.13
C ALA A 118 -20.19 -6.20 2.92
N ILE A 119 -20.95 -7.23 3.30
CA ILE A 119 -20.60 -8.63 3.09
C ILE A 119 -20.58 -9.00 1.61
N GLU A 120 -21.54 -8.52 0.84
CA GLU A 120 -21.61 -8.67 -0.62
C GLU A 120 -20.38 -8.03 -1.28
N GLN A 121 -20.03 -6.80 -0.89
CA GLN A 121 -18.89 -6.06 -1.47
C GLN A 121 -17.54 -6.76 -1.30
N VAL A 122 -17.39 -7.59 -0.26
CA VAL A 122 -16.15 -8.34 0.01
C VAL A 122 -16.25 -9.83 -0.37
N GLY A 123 -17.34 -10.26 -1.02
CA GLY A 123 -17.52 -11.64 -1.50
C GLY A 123 -17.58 -12.68 -0.36
N LEU A 124 -18.26 -12.38 0.75
CA LEU A 124 -18.39 -13.30 1.90
C LEU A 124 -19.84 -13.77 2.14
N VAL A 125 -20.72 -13.67 1.15
CA VAL A 125 -22.15 -13.99 1.30
C VAL A 125 -22.35 -15.43 1.79
N GLU A 126 -21.74 -16.43 1.16
CA GLU A 126 -21.87 -17.85 1.53
C GLU A 126 -21.28 -18.19 2.92
N ALA A 127 -20.40 -17.33 3.43
CA ALA A 127 -19.76 -17.52 4.73
C ALA A 127 -20.33 -16.60 5.82
N ALA A 128 -21.32 -15.75 5.49
CA ALA A 128 -21.84 -14.70 6.34
C ALA A 128 -22.29 -15.21 7.72
N ASP A 129 -22.91 -16.39 7.76
CA ASP A 129 -23.45 -17.00 8.98
C ASP A 129 -22.50 -18.04 9.64
N ARG A 130 -21.30 -18.22 9.08
CA ARG A 130 -20.24 -19.00 9.73
C ARG A 130 -19.56 -18.16 10.79
N LYS A 131 -19.12 -18.80 11.88
CA LYS A 131 -18.33 -18.13 12.93
C LYS A 131 -17.00 -17.61 12.37
N VAL A 132 -16.63 -16.36 12.68
CA VAL A 132 -15.39 -15.73 12.22
C VAL A 132 -14.16 -16.54 12.66
N ALA A 133 -14.23 -17.24 13.79
CA ALA A 133 -13.17 -18.15 14.24
C ALA A 133 -12.86 -19.28 13.24
N ALA A 134 -13.83 -19.67 12.39
CA ALA A 134 -13.65 -20.69 11.36
C ALA A 134 -13.25 -20.11 9.98
N TYR A 135 -12.99 -18.81 9.91
CA TYR A 135 -12.56 -18.14 8.67
C TYR A 135 -11.08 -18.41 8.38
N SER A 136 -10.73 -18.57 7.11
CA SER A 136 -9.34 -18.54 6.66
C SER A 136 -8.71 -17.15 6.89
N LYS A 137 -7.40 -17.04 6.77
CA LYS A 137 -6.69 -15.75 6.90
C LYS A 137 -7.26 -14.71 5.91
N GLY A 138 -7.45 -15.08 4.64
CA GLY A 138 -8.04 -14.19 3.63
C GLY A 138 -9.49 -13.82 3.92
N MET A 139 -10.31 -14.74 4.45
CA MET A 139 -11.67 -14.42 4.88
C MET A 139 -11.69 -13.48 6.08
N ARG A 140 -10.78 -13.63 7.04
CA ARG A 140 -10.62 -12.69 8.16
C ARG A 140 -10.21 -11.31 7.68
N GLN A 141 -9.33 -11.23 6.69
CA GLN A 141 -8.95 -9.97 6.07
C GLN A 141 -10.14 -9.28 5.39
N ARG A 142 -10.93 -10.04 4.63
CA ARG A 142 -12.13 -9.53 3.95
C ARG A 142 -13.21 -9.06 4.93
N ILE A 143 -13.44 -9.75 6.04
CA ILE A 143 -14.45 -9.31 7.02
C ILE A 143 -14.02 -8.05 7.78
N ARG A 144 -12.72 -7.82 7.99
CA ARG A 144 -12.21 -6.53 8.51
C ARG A 144 -12.41 -5.40 7.51
N LEU A 145 -12.17 -5.65 6.24
CA LEU A 145 -12.48 -4.69 5.19
C LEU A 145 -13.99 -4.38 5.17
N ALA A 146 -14.85 -5.42 5.25
CA ALA A 146 -16.29 -5.24 5.36
C ALA A 146 -16.67 -4.34 6.55
N GLN A 147 -16.05 -4.54 7.72
CA GLN A 147 -16.25 -3.67 8.88
C GLN A 147 -15.91 -2.21 8.59
N ALA A 148 -14.79 -1.96 7.92
CA ALA A 148 -14.35 -0.60 7.62
C ALA A 148 -15.26 0.10 6.61
N ILE A 149 -15.78 -0.62 5.62
CA ILE A 149 -16.66 -0.06 4.57
C ILE A 149 -18.15 -0.04 4.97
N ALA A 150 -18.57 -0.84 5.94
CA ALA A 150 -19.98 -0.98 6.32
C ALA A 150 -20.68 0.36 6.67
N PRO A 151 -20.03 1.31 7.38
CA PRO A 151 -20.65 2.60 7.67
C PRO A 151 -20.74 3.55 6.45
N ASP A 152 -20.32 3.13 5.27
CA ASP A 152 -20.26 3.93 4.03
C ASP A 152 -19.39 5.20 4.18
N PRO A 153 -18.10 5.05 4.53
CA PRO A 153 -17.26 6.17 4.93
C PRO A 153 -16.83 7.05 3.75
N ARG A 154 -16.59 8.35 4.03
CA ARG A 154 -15.93 9.28 3.09
C ARG A 154 -14.41 9.12 3.11
N VAL A 155 -13.86 8.66 4.23
CA VAL A 155 -12.44 8.39 4.44
C VAL A 155 -12.28 6.94 4.86
N LEU A 156 -11.58 6.15 4.07
CA LEU A 156 -11.28 4.75 4.33
C LEU A 156 -9.78 4.60 4.60
N ILE A 157 -9.42 4.11 5.78
CA ILE A 157 -8.04 3.88 6.21
C ILE A 157 -7.82 2.39 6.39
N LEU A 158 -6.79 1.84 5.74
CA LEU A 158 -6.58 0.41 5.62
C LEU A 158 -5.11 0.07 5.90
N ASP A 159 -4.87 -0.65 6.99
CA ASP A 159 -3.52 -1.07 7.36
C ASP A 159 -3.25 -2.47 6.81
N GLU A 160 -2.34 -2.57 5.80
CA GLU A 160 -1.94 -3.80 5.10
C GLU A 160 -3.15 -4.62 4.57
N PRO A 161 -4.11 -4.03 3.84
CA PRO A 161 -5.39 -4.67 3.52
C PRO A 161 -5.28 -5.84 2.53
N LEU A 162 -4.19 -5.94 1.77
CA LEU A 162 -4.00 -6.97 0.75
C LEU A 162 -3.24 -8.19 1.26
N ASN A 163 -2.73 -8.14 2.50
CA ASN A 163 -1.96 -9.23 3.09
C ASN A 163 -2.80 -10.49 3.25
N GLY A 164 -2.28 -11.61 2.69
CA GLY A 164 -2.91 -12.93 2.82
C GLY A 164 -4.13 -13.13 1.93
N LEU A 165 -4.37 -12.25 0.97
CA LEU A 165 -5.35 -12.45 -0.09
C LEU A 165 -4.72 -13.21 -1.26
N ASP A 166 -5.49 -14.11 -1.86
CA ASP A 166 -5.13 -14.72 -3.14
C ASP A 166 -5.18 -13.69 -4.29
N PRO A 167 -4.54 -13.95 -5.45
CA PRO A 167 -4.42 -12.98 -6.54
C PRO A 167 -5.76 -12.45 -7.07
N LEU A 168 -6.79 -13.30 -7.15
CA LEU A 168 -8.10 -12.91 -7.64
C LEU A 168 -8.79 -11.95 -6.66
N VAL A 169 -8.88 -12.34 -5.39
CA VAL A 169 -9.49 -11.51 -4.33
C VAL A 169 -8.72 -10.21 -4.13
N ARG A 170 -7.40 -10.23 -4.29
CA ARG A 170 -6.56 -9.02 -4.26
C ARG A 170 -6.97 -8.06 -5.37
N SER A 171 -7.12 -8.54 -6.61
CA SER A 171 -7.55 -7.73 -7.75
C SER A 171 -8.94 -7.12 -7.54
N GLU A 172 -9.90 -7.89 -7.02
CA GLU A 172 -11.24 -7.43 -6.68
C GLU A 172 -11.22 -6.35 -5.58
N THR A 173 -10.36 -6.53 -4.58
CA THR A 173 -10.16 -5.56 -3.48
C THR A 173 -9.56 -4.24 -4.00
N ILE A 174 -8.59 -4.31 -4.90
CA ILE A 174 -8.02 -3.13 -5.57
C ILE A 174 -9.10 -2.39 -6.38
N ALA A 175 -9.92 -3.13 -7.12
CA ALA A 175 -11.03 -2.54 -7.89
C ALA A 175 -12.05 -1.85 -6.96
N LEU A 176 -12.30 -2.39 -5.75
CA LEU A 176 -13.13 -1.75 -4.73
C LEU A 176 -12.51 -0.41 -4.29
N PHE A 177 -11.21 -0.34 -4.01
CA PHE A 177 -10.54 0.89 -3.60
C PHE A 177 -10.61 1.98 -4.68
N LYS A 178 -10.35 1.61 -5.95
CA LYS A 178 -10.47 2.53 -7.09
C LYS A 178 -11.89 3.05 -7.28
N ARG A 179 -12.89 2.22 -7.06
CA ARG A 179 -14.30 2.64 -7.12
C ARG A 179 -14.64 3.65 -6.04
N TYR A 180 -14.18 3.44 -4.79
CA TYR A 180 -14.33 4.41 -3.70
C TYR A 180 -13.64 5.75 -4.03
N ALA A 181 -12.44 5.71 -4.58
CA ALA A 181 -11.70 6.90 -5.00
C ALA A 181 -12.41 7.65 -6.13
N ALA A 182 -12.94 6.94 -7.13
CA ALA A 182 -13.72 7.53 -8.24
C ALA A 182 -15.00 8.23 -7.78
N GLU A 183 -15.54 7.85 -6.61
CA GLU A 183 -16.66 8.54 -5.95
C GLU A 183 -16.22 9.81 -5.18
N GLY A 184 -14.95 10.25 -5.30
CA GLY A 184 -14.40 11.41 -4.61
C GLY A 184 -14.07 11.16 -3.13
N ARG A 185 -13.96 9.89 -2.72
CA ARG A 185 -13.60 9.51 -1.34
C ARG A 185 -12.09 9.40 -1.17
N HIS A 186 -11.64 9.46 0.08
CA HIS A 186 -10.25 9.22 0.44
C HIS A 186 -10.04 7.75 0.78
N VAL A 187 -9.07 7.12 0.16
CA VAL A 187 -8.62 5.77 0.51
C VAL A 187 -7.14 5.83 0.85
N VAL A 188 -6.82 5.64 2.12
CA VAL A 188 -5.43 5.61 2.62
C VAL A 188 -5.06 4.16 2.93
N VAL A 189 -4.07 3.65 2.23
CA VAL A 189 -3.65 2.24 2.31
C VAL A 189 -2.20 2.17 2.76
N SER A 190 -1.85 1.33 3.74
CA SER A 190 -0.45 0.99 3.96
C SER A 190 -0.06 -0.22 3.12
N SER A 191 1.15 -0.20 2.60
CA SER A 191 1.78 -1.37 1.98
C SER A 191 3.30 -1.31 2.17
N HIS A 192 3.92 -2.47 2.17
CA HIS A 192 5.37 -2.63 2.09
C HIS A 192 5.80 -3.21 0.72
N VAL A 193 4.85 -3.39 -0.22
CA VAL A 193 5.07 -3.96 -1.55
C VAL A 193 4.83 -2.89 -2.62
N LEU A 194 5.89 -2.42 -3.27
CA LEU A 194 5.81 -1.31 -4.25
C LEU A 194 4.97 -1.65 -5.48
N HIS A 195 5.05 -2.90 -5.96
CA HIS A 195 4.25 -3.34 -7.10
C HIS A 195 2.72 -3.25 -6.84
N GLU A 196 2.29 -3.54 -5.60
CA GLU A 196 0.89 -3.34 -5.21
C GLU A 196 0.51 -1.85 -5.24
N VAL A 197 1.41 -1.00 -4.76
CA VAL A 197 1.23 0.45 -4.72
C VAL A 197 1.05 1.04 -6.13
N ASP A 198 1.83 0.59 -7.11
CA ASP A 198 1.70 0.98 -8.53
C ASP A 198 0.32 0.65 -9.09
N MET A 199 -0.25 -0.49 -8.70
CA MET A 199 -1.58 -0.90 -9.17
C MET A 199 -2.73 -0.18 -8.48
N ILE A 200 -2.54 0.28 -7.24
CA ILE A 200 -3.62 0.79 -6.39
C ILE A 200 -3.70 2.31 -6.46
N SER A 201 -2.56 3.02 -6.43
CA SER A 201 -2.48 4.38 -5.92
C SER A 201 -2.28 5.43 -6.99
N ASP A 202 -2.87 6.60 -6.75
CA ASP A 202 -2.60 7.82 -7.51
C ASP A 202 -1.40 8.57 -6.90
N ARG A 203 -1.24 8.46 -5.58
CA ARG A 203 -0.20 9.13 -4.79
C ARG A 203 0.47 8.17 -3.82
N VAL A 204 1.72 8.45 -3.53
CA VAL A 204 2.53 7.71 -2.55
C VAL A 204 3.12 8.67 -1.51
N VAL A 205 3.20 8.19 -0.28
CA VAL A 205 3.92 8.82 0.83
C VAL A 205 4.93 7.80 1.33
N LEU A 206 6.21 8.06 1.10
CA LEU A 206 7.29 7.21 1.55
C LEU A 206 7.69 7.58 2.97
N MET A 207 7.75 6.59 3.84
CA MET A 207 8.04 6.77 5.27
C MET A 207 9.25 5.97 5.71
N SER A 208 10.12 6.60 6.50
CA SER A 208 11.29 5.98 7.11
C SER A 208 11.54 6.52 8.51
N GLY A 209 11.87 5.65 9.48
CA GLY A 209 12.28 6.06 10.83
C GLY A 209 11.35 7.06 11.51
N GLY A 210 10.05 7.08 11.15
CA GLY A 210 9.07 8.03 11.65
C GLY A 210 8.96 9.34 10.86
N TYR A 211 9.67 9.48 9.73
CA TYR A 211 9.64 10.67 8.87
C TYR A 211 8.95 10.37 7.53
N VAL A 212 8.36 11.39 6.92
CA VAL A 212 8.00 11.37 5.49
C VAL A 212 9.25 11.80 4.72
N VAL A 213 9.78 10.88 3.91
CA VAL A 213 11.01 11.11 3.13
C VAL A 213 10.72 11.59 1.71
N ALA A 214 9.56 11.22 1.16
CA ALA A 214 9.07 11.71 -0.12
C ALA A 214 7.55 11.58 -0.19
N GLU A 215 6.89 12.47 -0.95
CA GLU A 215 5.48 12.39 -1.28
C GLU A 215 5.21 12.91 -2.68
N GLY A 216 4.27 12.30 -3.38
CA GLY A 216 3.90 12.79 -4.71
C GLY A 216 3.04 11.82 -5.49
N PRO A 217 2.71 12.16 -6.76
CA PRO A 217 2.16 11.21 -7.71
C PRO A 217 3.13 10.06 -7.91
N ILE A 218 2.62 8.83 -7.99
CA ILE A 218 3.47 7.64 -8.05
C ILE A 218 4.44 7.67 -9.24
N ARG A 219 4.01 8.21 -10.38
CA ARG A 219 4.86 8.35 -11.58
C ARG A 219 6.02 9.32 -11.36
N GLY A 220 5.80 10.42 -10.62
CA GLY A 220 6.85 11.42 -10.32
C GLY A 220 7.91 10.87 -9.38
N VAL A 221 7.50 10.21 -8.29
CA VAL A 221 8.43 9.57 -7.34
C VAL A 221 9.25 8.48 -8.02
N ARG A 222 8.64 7.74 -8.97
CA ARG A 222 9.32 6.70 -9.74
C ARG A 222 10.35 7.28 -10.69
N SER A 223 10.06 8.39 -11.41
CA SER A 223 11.01 9.02 -12.33
C SER A 223 12.21 9.63 -11.60
N GLU A 224 12.02 10.30 -10.48
CA GLU A 224 13.10 10.84 -9.66
C GLU A 224 14.07 9.74 -9.19
N ILE A 225 13.54 8.57 -8.81
CA ILE A 225 14.36 7.42 -8.38
C ILE A 225 15.05 6.77 -9.57
N GLN A 226 14.40 6.69 -10.73
CA GLN A 226 14.97 6.11 -11.97
C GLN A 226 16.08 6.98 -12.56
N GLU A 227 16.00 8.31 -12.46
CA GLU A 227 17.04 9.22 -12.93
C GLU A 227 18.34 9.09 -12.14
N GLU A 228 18.28 8.70 -10.87
CA GLU A 228 19.45 8.61 -9.99
C GLU A 228 20.02 7.18 -9.87
N ARG A 229 19.29 6.12 -10.22
CA ARG A 229 19.79 4.73 -10.18
C ARG A 229 19.44 3.93 -11.43
N PRO A 230 20.43 3.20 -11.97
CA PRO A 230 20.18 2.22 -13.02
C PRO A 230 19.28 1.09 -12.52
N MET A 231 18.20 0.78 -13.26
CA MET A 231 17.33 -0.37 -12.96
C MET A 231 18.07 -1.68 -13.27
N GLN A 232 17.79 -2.71 -12.47
CA GLN A 232 18.36 -4.03 -12.66
C GLN A 232 17.33 -4.98 -13.27
N PHE A 233 17.74 -5.69 -14.32
CA PHE A 233 16.97 -6.73 -14.97
C PHE A 233 17.72 -8.05 -14.91
N LEU A 234 17.03 -9.09 -14.47
CA LEU A 234 17.49 -10.45 -14.62
C LEU A 234 16.97 -11.00 -15.94
N VAL A 235 17.86 -11.28 -16.86
CA VAL A 235 17.52 -11.84 -18.19
C VAL A 235 18.01 -13.28 -18.22
N ARG A 236 17.10 -14.25 -18.31
CA ARG A 236 17.42 -15.66 -18.52
C ARG A 236 17.50 -15.95 -20.01
N CYS A 237 18.58 -16.57 -20.45
CA CYS A 237 18.82 -16.88 -21.84
C CYS A 237 19.83 -18.03 -21.99
N ARG A 238 19.78 -18.74 -23.11
CA ARG A 238 20.73 -19.82 -23.41
C ARG A 238 22.11 -19.36 -23.82
N GLN A 239 22.28 -18.07 -24.12
CA GLN A 239 23.53 -17.48 -24.62
C GLN A 239 23.94 -16.27 -23.75
N PRO A 240 24.18 -16.44 -22.45
CA PRO A 240 24.38 -15.32 -21.51
C PRO A 240 25.62 -14.49 -21.84
N ASN A 241 26.71 -15.09 -22.31
CA ASN A 241 27.91 -14.38 -22.72
C ASN A 241 27.66 -13.44 -23.92
N LEU A 242 26.90 -13.91 -24.92
CA LEU A 242 26.54 -13.11 -26.09
C LEU A 242 25.59 -11.97 -25.69
N LEU A 243 24.60 -12.26 -24.83
CA LEU A 243 23.70 -11.25 -24.33
C LEU A 243 24.44 -10.16 -23.52
N ALA A 244 25.35 -10.55 -22.64
CA ALA A 244 26.14 -9.60 -21.83
C ALA A 244 27.00 -8.71 -22.73
N SER A 245 27.67 -9.26 -23.74
CA SER A 245 28.45 -8.52 -24.71
C SER A 245 27.60 -7.50 -25.47
N ARG A 246 26.46 -7.91 -26.00
CA ARG A 246 25.53 -7.03 -26.71
C ARG A 246 24.87 -5.98 -25.82
N ALA A 247 24.59 -6.31 -24.57
CA ALA A 247 24.06 -5.36 -23.60
C ALA A 247 25.06 -4.23 -23.31
N PHE A 248 26.38 -4.52 -23.26
CA PHE A 248 27.39 -3.48 -23.07
C PHE A 248 27.56 -2.53 -24.27
N GLU A 249 27.12 -2.91 -25.46
CA GLU A 249 27.12 -2.03 -26.63
C GLU A 249 26.03 -0.94 -26.54
N LEU A 250 25.11 -1.02 -25.57
CA LEU A 250 24.02 -0.08 -25.37
C LEU A 250 24.44 1.04 -24.42
N ASP A 251 24.40 2.30 -24.88
CA ASP A 251 24.85 3.48 -24.11
C ASP A 251 24.18 3.67 -22.75
N HIS A 252 22.98 3.12 -22.59
CA HIS A 252 22.18 3.23 -21.35
C HIS A 252 22.46 2.07 -20.37
N VAL A 253 23.23 1.05 -20.74
CA VAL A 253 23.63 -0.04 -19.86
C VAL A 253 24.88 0.31 -19.08
N VAL A 254 24.80 0.18 -17.76
CA VAL A 254 25.89 0.54 -16.84
C VAL A 254 26.69 -0.69 -16.40
N GLU A 255 26.03 -1.83 -16.26
CA GLU A 255 26.63 -3.08 -15.80
C GLU A 255 25.89 -4.26 -16.43
N ALA A 256 26.63 -5.30 -16.83
CA ALA A 256 26.09 -6.59 -17.18
C ALA A 256 26.93 -7.68 -16.52
N ARG A 257 26.31 -8.46 -15.62
CA ARG A 257 26.97 -9.49 -14.82
C ARG A 257 26.34 -10.85 -15.10
N LEU A 258 27.17 -11.83 -15.42
CA LEU A 258 26.75 -13.22 -15.56
C LEU A 258 26.26 -13.77 -14.20
N LEU A 259 25.18 -14.55 -14.23
CA LEU A 259 24.72 -15.27 -13.05
C LEU A 259 25.68 -16.42 -12.70
N PRO A 260 25.76 -16.80 -11.42
CA PRO A 260 26.63 -17.92 -11.00
C PRO A 260 26.27 -19.27 -11.63
N ASP A 261 24.99 -19.46 -11.99
CA ASP A 261 24.47 -20.67 -12.66
C ASP A 261 24.72 -20.67 -14.17
N SER A 262 25.26 -19.57 -14.74
CA SER A 262 25.47 -19.38 -16.16
C SER A 262 24.20 -19.47 -17.01
N GLU A 263 23.00 -19.32 -16.43
CA GLU A 263 21.71 -19.40 -17.13
C GLU A 263 21.11 -18.01 -17.41
N GLY A 264 21.86 -16.91 -17.16
CA GLY A 264 21.36 -15.58 -17.41
C GLY A 264 22.35 -14.46 -17.10
N VAL A 265 21.89 -13.24 -17.28
CA VAL A 265 22.65 -11.99 -17.08
C VAL A 265 21.84 -11.05 -16.19
N LEU A 266 22.48 -10.49 -15.18
CA LEU A 266 21.97 -9.34 -14.44
C LEU A 266 22.47 -8.08 -15.12
N VAL A 267 21.54 -7.26 -15.65
CA VAL A 267 21.87 -6.04 -16.38
C VAL A 267 21.34 -4.82 -15.60
N LYS A 268 22.21 -3.82 -15.40
CA LYS A 268 21.82 -2.50 -14.88
C LYS A 268 21.73 -1.49 -16.01
N THR A 269 20.61 -0.82 -16.15
CA THR A 269 20.35 0.17 -17.20
C THR A 269 19.78 1.46 -16.63
N ARG A 270 20.16 2.61 -17.22
CA ARG A 270 19.59 3.92 -16.90
C ARG A 270 18.25 4.19 -17.59
N ASP A 271 17.95 3.43 -18.66
CA ASP A 271 16.69 3.55 -19.41
C ASP A 271 16.07 2.16 -19.59
N ALA A 272 15.07 1.87 -18.78
CA ALA A 272 14.36 0.59 -18.77
C ALA A 272 13.61 0.33 -20.08
N ASP A 273 12.98 1.37 -20.63
CA ASP A 273 12.18 1.26 -21.86
C ASP A 273 13.07 1.05 -23.08
N ALA A 274 14.20 1.76 -23.16
CA ALA A 274 15.19 1.54 -24.20
C ALA A 274 15.79 0.14 -24.10
N PHE A 275 16.07 -0.34 -22.90
CA PHE A 275 16.59 -1.68 -22.67
C PHE A 275 15.58 -2.78 -23.07
N CYS A 276 14.30 -2.64 -22.70
CA CYS A 276 13.26 -3.58 -23.13
C CYS A 276 13.09 -3.61 -24.65
N ARG A 277 13.18 -2.46 -25.33
CA ARG A 277 13.18 -2.40 -26.80
C ARG A 277 14.41 -3.10 -27.39
N ALA A 278 15.58 -2.87 -26.81
CA ALA A 278 16.82 -3.51 -27.25
C ALA A 278 16.77 -5.05 -27.06
N LEU A 279 16.20 -5.55 -25.96
CA LEU A 279 15.99 -6.99 -25.75
C LEU A 279 15.11 -7.61 -26.84
N ASN A 280 14.04 -6.92 -27.27
CA ASN A 280 13.21 -7.38 -28.38
C ASN A 280 14.03 -7.47 -29.70
N HIS A 281 14.89 -6.50 -29.98
CA HIS A 281 15.77 -6.55 -31.16
C HIS A 281 16.79 -7.69 -31.05
N LEU A 282 17.36 -7.92 -29.87
CA LEU A 282 18.31 -9.01 -29.65
C LEU A 282 17.65 -10.38 -29.77
N ALA A 283 16.41 -10.55 -29.32
CA ALA A 283 15.63 -11.77 -29.50
C ALA A 283 15.34 -12.02 -30.99
N LEU A 284 14.98 -11.00 -31.77
CA LEU A 284 14.76 -11.09 -33.19
C LEU A 284 16.07 -11.38 -33.95
N ALA A 285 17.23 -10.96 -33.42
CA ALA A 285 18.56 -11.27 -33.94
C ALA A 285 19.07 -12.68 -33.59
N GLY A 286 18.26 -13.49 -32.90
CA GLY A 286 18.55 -14.91 -32.65
C GLY A 286 19.10 -15.22 -31.25
N ILE A 287 19.06 -14.28 -30.30
CA ILE A 287 19.36 -14.58 -28.89
C ILE A 287 18.10 -15.20 -28.25
N ASP A 288 18.23 -16.43 -27.77
CA ASP A 288 17.13 -17.18 -27.15
C ASP A 288 16.87 -16.70 -25.72
N ILE A 289 15.98 -15.69 -25.56
CA ILE A 289 15.60 -15.11 -24.29
C ILE A 289 14.41 -15.89 -23.73
N GLU A 290 14.61 -16.55 -22.59
CA GLU A 290 13.60 -17.38 -21.92
C GLU A 290 12.74 -16.58 -20.95
N GLY A 291 13.28 -15.50 -20.37
CA GLY A 291 12.55 -14.64 -19.43
C GLY A 291 13.29 -13.37 -19.07
N VAL A 292 12.53 -12.34 -18.76
CA VAL A 292 13.03 -11.03 -18.28
C VAL A 292 12.26 -10.69 -17.01
N VAL A 293 12.95 -10.48 -15.91
CA VAL A 293 12.36 -10.11 -14.62
C VAL A 293 13.11 -8.88 -14.09
N PRO A 294 12.41 -7.81 -13.70
CA PRO A 294 13.04 -6.73 -12.95
C PRO A 294 13.61 -7.29 -11.65
N ALA A 295 14.91 -7.07 -11.42
CA ALA A 295 15.59 -7.59 -10.22
C ALA A 295 15.44 -6.65 -9.02
N ASP A 296 15.08 -5.38 -9.26
CA ASP A 296 14.95 -4.31 -8.26
C ASP A 296 13.49 -3.90 -7.99
N ASP A 297 12.50 -4.73 -8.28
CA ASP A 297 11.07 -4.45 -8.05
C ASP A 297 10.69 -4.42 -6.55
N ASN A 298 11.68 -4.28 -5.67
CA ASN A 298 11.47 -4.35 -4.25
C ASN A 298 11.54 -2.94 -3.64
N VAL A 299 10.52 -2.57 -2.84
CA VAL A 299 10.51 -1.36 -1.97
C VAL A 299 11.82 -1.22 -1.18
N HIS A 300 12.49 -2.33 -0.91
CA HIS A 300 13.77 -2.36 -0.22
C HIS A 300 14.88 -1.63 -1.00
N SER A 301 14.89 -1.71 -2.32
CA SER A 301 15.92 -1.05 -3.17
C SER A 301 15.68 0.46 -3.25
N VAL A 302 14.41 0.87 -3.43
CA VAL A 302 13.98 2.28 -3.36
C VAL A 302 14.24 2.86 -1.98
N TYR A 303 13.99 2.04 -0.97
CA TYR A 303 14.13 2.40 0.42
C TYR A 303 15.60 2.56 0.84
N ALA A 304 16.47 1.63 0.46
CA ALA A 304 17.91 1.68 0.69
C ALA A 304 18.58 2.91 0.02
N TYR A 305 17.98 3.38 -1.07
CA TYR A 305 18.41 4.61 -1.74
C TYR A 305 18.10 5.87 -0.94
N LEU A 306 16.85 6.01 -0.46
CA LEU A 306 16.39 7.22 0.25
C LEU A 306 17.02 7.37 1.64
N ILE A 307 17.52 6.29 2.25
CA ILE A 307 18.05 6.31 3.62
C ILE A 307 19.58 6.14 3.68
N GLY A 308 20.22 5.81 2.53
CA GLY A 308 21.65 5.46 2.51
C GLY A 308 21.88 3.99 2.88
N SER A 309 22.81 3.36 2.20
CA SER A 309 23.08 1.92 2.22
C SER A 309 23.59 1.34 3.56
N GLU A 310 23.72 2.11 4.63
CA GLU A 310 24.29 1.64 5.90
C GLU A 310 23.26 1.11 6.92
N GLU A 311 21.97 1.45 6.80
CA GLU A 311 20.93 0.98 7.74
C GLU A 311 20.06 -0.18 7.22
N ALA A 312 20.20 -0.57 5.97
CA ALA A 312 19.38 -1.63 5.36
C ALA A 312 19.83 -3.05 5.68
N THR A 313 20.93 -3.23 6.46
CA THR A 313 21.54 -4.55 6.74
C THR A 313 21.52 -4.96 8.22
N LYS A 314 20.69 -4.30 9.04
CA LYS A 314 20.51 -4.71 10.46
C LYS A 314 19.13 -5.20 10.77
#